data_d8a7297e1bc1a81a19f0b961e3f58fc4
#
_entry.id   d8a7297e1bc1a81a19f0b961e3f58fc4
#
_cell.length_a   1.000
_cell.length_b   1.000
_cell.length_c   1.000
_cell.angle_alpha   90.00
_cell.angle_beta   90.00
_cell.angle_gamma   90.00
#
_symmetry.space_group_name_H-M   'P 1'
#
loop_
_entity.id
_entity.type
_entity.pdbx_description
1 polymer ?
#
loop_
_entity_poly.entity_id
_entity_poly.type
_entity_poly.pdbx_seq_one_letter_code
_entity_poly.pdbx_strand_id
1 'polypeptide(L)'
;ILLSPFLIIVAIIIKLTSKGPMIFKQERVGLHNKPFYMYKFRTMYVQSEEEEAKGWTTKDDPRVTKVGKFFRKTSIDELPQLFNILVGDMSIVGPRPERPQFVEKFKEEIPRYMIKHQVRPGLTGWAQINGYRGDTSIRRRIDYDIYYIENWTMGFDFKIMFLTIFRGFMNENAY
;
A
#
# COMPACT_ATOMS: atom_id res chain seq x y z
N ILE A 1 -13.60 -16.19 3.33
CA ILE A 1 -14.78 -16.53 4.17
C ILE A 1 -14.48 -16.24 5.64
N LEU A 2 -13.42 -16.79 6.26
CA LEU A 2 -13.13 -16.60 7.71
C LEU A 2 -12.95 -15.13 8.12
N LEU A 3 -12.39 -14.29 7.25
CA LEU A 3 -12.19 -12.86 7.50
C LEU A 3 -13.43 -12.01 7.23
N SER A 4 -14.45 -12.53 6.53
CA SER A 4 -15.61 -11.72 6.11
C SER A 4 -16.40 -11.08 7.27
N PRO A 5 -16.66 -11.74 8.41
CA PRO A 5 -17.34 -11.08 9.51
C PRO A 5 -16.57 -9.89 10.07
N PHE A 6 -15.25 -10.03 10.19
CA PHE A 6 -14.38 -8.96 10.65
C PHE A 6 -14.39 -7.77 9.66
N LEU A 7 -14.25 -8.03 8.36
CA LEU A 7 -14.31 -6.98 7.32
C LEU A 7 -15.63 -6.23 7.32
N ILE A 8 -16.76 -6.93 7.57
CA ILE A 8 -18.09 -6.32 7.69
C ILE A 8 -18.13 -5.39 8.90
N ILE A 9 -17.62 -5.80 10.06
CA ILE A 9 -17.58 -4.97 11.26
C ILE A 9 -16.76 -3.70 10.99
N VAL A 10 -15.57 -3.82 10.38
CA VAL A 10 -14.73 -2.68 10.00
C VAL A 10 -15.49 -1.73 9.05
N ALA A 11 -16.20 -2.27 8.06
CA ALA A 11 -16.99 -1.49 7.12
C ALA A 11 -18.12 -0.71 7.81
N ILE A 12 -18.83 -1.34 8.76
CA ILE A 12 -19.87 -0.70 9.57
C ILE A 12 -19.28 0.44 10.41
N ILE A 13 -18.15 0.23 11.10
CA ILE A 13 -17.48 1.25 11.90
C ILE A 13 -17.13 2.47 11.02
N ILE A 14 -16.58 2.26 9.82
CA ILE A 14 -16.27 3.35 8.89
C ILE A 14 -17.53 4.12 8.51
N LYS A 15 -18.61 3.42 8.22
CA LYS A 15 -19.88 4.04 7.81
C LYS A 15 -20.52 4.87 8.92
N LEU A 16 -20.41 4.43 10.17
CA LEU A 16 -20.93 5.13 11.32
C LEU A 16 -20.08 6.35 11.73
N THR A 17 -18.78 6.32 11.45
CA THR A 17 -17.84 7.37 11.89
C THR A 17 -17.62 8.47 10.85
N SER A 18 -17.93 8.24 9.59
CA SER A 18 -17.78 9.26 8.53
C SER A 18 -18.69 8.99 7.33
N LYS A 19 -19.22 10.07 6.72
CA LYS A 19 -20.08 10.00 5.53
C LYS A 19 -19.26 9.57 4.30
N GLY A 20 -19.86 8.76 3.41
CA GLY A 20 -19.29 8.38 2.12
C GLY A 20 -19.07 6.86 1.95
N PRO A 21 -18.38 6.39 0.88
CA PRO A 21 -18.15 4.96 0.60
C PRO A 21 -17.22 4.33 1.64
N MET A 22 -17.40 3.04 1.94
CA MET A 22 -16.56 2.30 2.88
C MET A 22 -15.20 1.94 2.26
N ILE A 23 -15.20 1.67 0.96
CA ILE A 23 -14.02 1.31 0.19
C ILE A 23 -13.53 2.53 -0.58
N PHE A 24 -12.26 2.81 -0.42
CA PHE A 24 -11.50 3.74 -1.22
C PHE A 24 -10.83 2.98 -2.36
N LYS A 25 -10.94 3.52 -3.58
CA LYS A 25 -10.32 2.98 -4.78
C LYS A 25 -9.32 3.98 -5.29
N GLN A 26 -8.11 3.53 -5.59
CA GLN A 26 -7.08 4.39 -6.15
C GLN A 26 -6.33 3.67 -7.27
N GLU A 27 -6.18 4.35 -8.40
CA GLU A 27 -5.42 3.84 -9.51
C GLU A 27 -3.94 3.73 -9.15
N ARG A 28 -3.35 2.59 -9.49
CA ARG A 28 -1.94 2.26 -9.29
C ARG A 28 -1.37 1.59 -10.52
N VAL A 29 -0.05 1.67 -10.66
CA VAL A 29 0.67 0.98 -11.72
C VAL A 29 1.14 -0.38 -11.21
N GLY A 30 0.79 -1.43 -11.95
CA GLY A 30 1.10 -2.82 -11.64
C GLY A 30 2.10 -3.45 -12.60
N LEU A 31 1.97 -4.77 -12.76
CA LEU A 31 2.79 -5.59 -13.65
C LEU A 31 2.76 -5.06 -15.09
N HIS A 32 3.94 -4.96 -15.72
CA HIS A 32 4.11 -4.47 -17.09
C HIS A 32 3.49 -3.10 -17.35
N ASN A 33 3.54 -2.23 -16.33
CA ASN A 33 2.96 -0.87 -16.36
C ASN A 33 1.45 -0.82 -16.58
N LYS A 34 0.73 -1.92 -16.38
CA LYS A 34 -0.73 -1.93 -16.51
C LYS A 34 -1.35 -1.27 -15.30
N PRO A 35 -2.24 -0.28 -15.47
CA PRO A 35 -2.96 0.31 -14.36
C PRO A 35 -3.98 -0.67 -13.78
N PHE A 36 -4.19 -0.60 -12.46
CA PHE A 36 -5.24 -1.33 -11.77
C PHE A 36 -5.80 -0.49 -10.62
N TYR A 37 -7.00 -0.81 -10.14
CA TYR A 37 -7.58 -0.15 -8.98
C TYR A 37 -7.25 -0.91 -7.70
N MET A 38 -6.43 -0.29 -6.85
CA MET A 38 -6.11 -0.80 -5.53
C MET A 38 -7.24 -0.45 -4.54
N TYR A 39 -7.73 -1.44 -3.82
CA TYR A 39 -8.80 -1.29 -2.84
C TYR A 39 -8.25 -1.13 -1.42
N LYS A 40 -8.82 -0.18 -0.67
CA LYS A 40 -8.56 0.01 0.76
C LYS A 40 -9.84 0.34 1.51
N PHE A 41 -9.87 0.11 2.79
CA PHE A 41 -10.87 0.77 3.63
C PHE A 41 -10.57 2.27 3.70
N ARG A 42 -11.63 3.07 3.65
CA ARG A 42 -11.50 4.52 3.78
C ARG A 42 -11.08 4.90 5.19
N THR A 43 -9.97 5.61 5.30
CA THR A 43 -9.39 6.12 6.56
C THR A 43 -9.38 7.64 6.64
N MET A 44 -9.80 8.32 5.58
CA MET A 44 -9.89 9.78 5.48
C MET A 44 -11.34 10.21 5.26
N TYR A 45 -11.64 11.46 5.59
CA TYR A 45 -12.86 12.10 5.12
C TYR A 45 -12.87 12.14 3.59
N VAL A 46 -14.07 12.19 3.00
CA VAL A 46 -14.18 12.33 1.53
C VAL A 46 -13.51 13.62 1.11
N GLN A 47 -12.60 13.53 0.17
CA GLN A 47 -11.82 14.64 -0.36
C GLN A 47 -12.39 15.11 -1.69
N SER A 48 -12.17 16.38 -2.05
CA SER A 48 -12.30 16.84 -3.43
C SER A 48 -11.16 16.26 -4.29
N GLU A 49 -11.34 16.26 -5.61
CA GLU A 49 -10.28 15.81 -6.54
C GLU A 49 -8.99 16.63 -6.38
N GLU A 50 -9.11 17.93 -6.10
CA GLU A 50 -7.98 18.81 -5.85
C GLU A 50 -7.21 18.45 -4.58
N GLU A 51 -7.91 18.00 -3.53
CA GLU A 51 -7.30 17.57 -2.28
C GLU A 51 -6.64 16.20 -2.42
N GLU A 52 -7.21 15.30 -3.21
CA GLU A 52 -6.59 14.01 -3.55
C GLU A 52 -5.31 14.17 -4.38
N ALA A 53 -5.25 15.20 -5.22
CA ALA A 53 -4.06 15.52 -6.02
C ALA A 53 -2.88 16.04 -5.18
N LYS A 54 -3.12 16.52 -3.96
CA LYS A 54 -2.11 17.16 -3.06
C LYS A 54 -1.05 16.23 -2.48
N GLY A 55 -0.64 15.17 -3.19
CA GLY A 55 0.58 14.45 -2.84
C GLY A 55 0.42 13.37 -1.76
N TRP A 56 1.48 13.18 -0.98
CA TRP A 56 1.59 12.13 0.04
C TRP A 56 0.85 12.49 1.32
N THR A 57 0.34 11.49 2.02
CA THR A 57 -0.15 11.66 3.39
C THR A 57 1.05 11.89 4.31
N THR A 58 1.00 12.95 5.11
CA THR A 58 2.02 13.29 6.10
C THR A 58 1.64 12.73 7.47
N LYS A 59 2.59 12.77 8.41
CA LYS A 59 2.32 12.47 9.81
C LYS A 59 1.32 13.51 10.36
N ASP A 60 0.27 13.03 11.06
CA ASP A 60 -0.80 13.85 11.62
C ASP A 60 -1.64 14.62 10.58
N ASP A 61 -1.82 14.05 9.40
CA ASP A 61 -2.67 14.61 8.34
C ASP A 61 -4.12 14.80 8.85
N PRO A 62 -4.65 16.05 8.84
CA PRO A 62 -5.97 16.37 9.37
C PRO A 62 -7.13 15.69 8.63
N ARG A 63 -6.89 15.20 7.41
CA ARG A 63 -7.88 14.46 6.64
C ARG A 63 -8.15 13.07 7.20
N VAL A 64 -7.26 12.53 8.03
CA VAL A 64 -7.39 11.19 8.60
C VAL A 64 -8.41 11.20 9.75
N THR A 65 -9.41 10.32 9.68
CA THR A 65 -10.40 10.16 10.75
C THR A 65 -9.74 9.52 11.99
N LYS A 66 -10.32 9.73 13.20
CA LYS A 66 -9.81 9.10 14.43
C LYS A 66 -9.72 7.58 14.32
N VAL A 67 -10.75 6.96 13.76
CA VAL A 67 -10.77 5.51 13.49
C VAL A 67 -9.78 5.13 12.38
N GLY A 68 -9.68 5.97 11.35
CA GLY A 68 -8.71 5.80 10.27
C GLY A 68 -7.26 5.78 10.76
N LYS A 69 -6.92 6.59 11.76
CA LYS A 69 -5.58 6.57 12.38
C LYS A 69 -5.27 5.20 13.01
N PHE A 70 -6.22 4.59 13.69
CA PHE A 70 -6.08 3.24 14.23
C PHE A 70 -5.95 2.18 13.12
N PHE A 71 -6.79 2.25 12.09
CA PHE A 71 -6.74 1.28 10.98
C PHE A 71 -5.44 1.36 10.20
N ARG A 72 -4.89 2.55 9.97
CA ARG A 72 -3.58 2.73 9.35
C ARG A 72 -2.43 2.14 10.18
N LYS A 73 -2.44 2.43 11.49
CA LYS A 73 -1.43 1.90 12.42
C LYS A 73 -1.41 0.37 12.45
N THR A 74 -2.58 -0.26 12.33
CA THR A 74 -2.74 -1.72 12.33
C THR A 74 -2.75 -2.34 10.94
N SER A 75 -2.65 -1.53 9.87
CA SER A 75 -2.76 -1.94 8.46
C SER A 75 -4.08 -2.67 8.12
N ILE A 76 -5.11 -2.54 8.96
CA ILE A 76 -6.46 -3.08 8.70
C ILE A 76 -7.06 -2.45 7.43
N ASP A 77 -6.74 -1.19 7.18
CA ASP A 77 -7.18 -0.48 5.97
C ASP A 77 -6.71 -1.14 4.67
N GLU A 78 -5.65 -1.91 4.69
CA GLU A 78 -5.09 -2.58 3.52
C GLU A 78 -5.69 -3.97 3.23
N LEU A 79 -6.51 -4.53 4.15
CA LEU A 79 -7.12 -5.85 3.97
C LEU A 79 -7.97 -6.01 2.70
N PRO A 80 -8.70 -5.00 2.17
CA PRO A 80 -9.40 -5.14 0.90
C PRO A 80 -8.48 -5.44 -0.29
N GLN A 81 -7.15 -5.20 -0.19
CA GLN A 81 -6.19 -5.58 -1.23
C GLN A 81 -6.06 -7.10 -1.39
N LEU A 82 -6.54 -7.90 -0.44
CA LEU A 82 -6.66 -9.35 -0.62
C LEU A 82 -7.53 -9.69 -1.84
N PHE A 83 -8.51 -8.85 -2.18
CA PHE A 83 -9.27 -9.00 -3.42
C PHE A 83 -8.40 -8.76 -4.66
N ASN A 84 -7.52 -7.74 -4.63
CA ASN A 84 -6.57 -7.52 -5.73
C ASN A 84 -5.60 -8.71 -5.90
N ILE A 85 -5.22 -9.38 -4.80
CA ILE A 85 -4.40 -10.60 -4.86
C ILE A 85 -5.18 -11.74 -5.50
N LEU A 86 -6.44 -11.95 -5.11
CA LEU A 86 -7.29 -13.01 -5.64
C LEU A 86 -7.56 -12.88 -7.15
N VAL A 87 -7.72 -11.66 -7.64
CA VAL A 87 -7.93 -11.41 -9.09
C VAL A 87 -6.62 -11.33 -9.88
N GLY A 88 -5.45 -11.37 -9.21
CA GLY A 88 -4.14 -11.43 -9.85
C GLY A 88 -3.50 -10.07 -10.16
N ASP A 89 -4.07 -8.96 -9.72
CA ASP A 89 -3.48 -7.63 -9.86
C ASP A 89 -2.25 -7.44 -8.95
N MET A 90 -2.26 -8.10 -7.79
CA MET A 90 -1.22 -8.01 -6.77
C MET A 90 -0.73 -9.38 -6.33
N SER A 91 0.38 -9.40 -5.63
CA SER A 91 0.92 -10.55 -4.88
C SER A 91 0.90 -10.25 -3.37
N ILE A 92 1.10 -11.27 -2.54
CA ILE A 92 1.33 -11.07 -1.10
C ILE A 92 2.63 -10.30 -0.90
N VAL A 93 3.71 -10.75 -1.55
CA VAL A 93 5.04 -10.12 -1.45
C VAL A 93 5.42 -9.50 -2.79
N GLY A 94 5.97 -8.29 -2.76
CA GLY A 94 6.44 -7.58 -3.94
C GLY A 94 6.69 -6.09 -3.68
N PRO A 95 7.17 -5.35 -4.69
CA PRO A 95 7.31 -3.90 -4.65
C PRO A 95 5.97 -3.21 -4.39
N ARG A 96 5.96 -2.15 -3.60
CA ARG A 96 4.74 -1.37 -3.38
C ARG A 96 4.29 -0.63 -4.64
N PRO A 97 3.01 -0.72 -5.05
CA PRO A 97 2.52 -0.03 -6.24
C PRO A 97 2.44 1.48 -6.02
N GLU A 98 2.84 2.26 -7.01
CA GLU A 98 2.80 3.72 -6.98
C GLU A 98 1.67 4.28 -7.87
N ARG A 99 1.26 5.52 -7.60
CA ARG A 99 0.27 6.25 -8.42
C ARG A 99 0.89 6.62 -9.78
N PRO A 100 0.12 6.63 -10.88
CA PRO A 100 0.65 6.92 -12.22
C PRO A 100 1.47 8.23 -12.26
N GLN A 101 0.99 9.29 -11.64
CA GLN A 101 1.69 10.58 -11.59
C GLN A 101 3.08 10.52 -10.95
N PHE A 102 3.29 9.63 -9.97
CA PHE A 102 4.60 9.45 -9.35
C PHE A 102 5.50 8.54 -10.17
N VAL A 103 4.92 7.56 -10.88
CA VAL A 103 5.67 6.72 -11.81
C VAL A 103 6.28 7.56 -12.91
N GLU A 104 5.49 8.48 -13.52
CA GLU A 104 5.97 9.39 -14.55
C GLU A 104 7.16 10.25 -14.07
N LYS A 105 7.05 10.80 -12.85
CA LYS A 105 8.12 11.57 -12.26
C LYS A 105 9.37 10.71 -11.96
N PHE A 106 9.20 9.59 -11.29
CA PHE A 106 10.33 8.81 -10.79
C PHE A 106 11.07 8.03 -11.88
N LYS A 107 10.40 7.65 -12.97
CA LYS A 107 11.07 6.98 -14.11
C LYS A 107 12.16 7.84 -14.73
N GLU A 108 12.00 9.18 -14.68
CA GLU A 108 12.98 10.12 -15.23
C GLU A 108 14.11 10.42 -14.22
N GLU A 109 13.78 10.45 -12.92
CA GLU A 109 14.72 10.85 -11.87
C GLU A 109 15.57 9.69 -11.32
N ILE A 110 15.07 8.45 -11.38
CA ILE A 110 15.69 7.31 -10.72
C ILE A 110 16.06 6.24 -11.75
N PRO A 111 17.36 5.99 -11.97
CA PRO A 111 17.80 4.90 -12.81
C PRO A 111 17.20 3.56 -12.38
N ARG A 112 16.89 2.70 -13.36
CA ARG A 112 16.32 1.37 -13.12
C ARG A 112 14.94 1.34 -12.44
N TYR A 113 14.28 2.50 -12.22
CA TYR A 113 12.97 2.57 -11.56
C TYR A 113 11.95 1.59 -12.16
N MET A 114 11.93 1.45 -13.49
CA MET A 114 10.95 0.63 -14.21
C MET A 114 11.09 -0.87 -13.96
N ILE A 115 12.21 -1.34 -13.40
CA ILE A 115 12.41 -2.76 -13.08
C ILE A 115 11.37 -3.27 -12.09
N LYS A 116 10.95 -2.43 -11.14
CA LYS A 116 9.91 -2.81 -10.16
C LYS A 116 8.56 -3.22 -10.77
N HIS A 117 8.28 -2.79 -12.01
CA HIS A 117 7.05 -3.14 -12.72
C HIS A 117 7.16 -4.44 -13.55
N GLN A 118 8.29 -5.15 -13.48
CA GLN A 118 8.44 -6.46 -14.10
C GLN A 118 7.89 -7.61 -13.25
N VAL A 119 7.51 -7.29 -12.01
CA VAL A 119 6.85 -8.23 -11.09
C VAL A 119 5.52 -7.66 -10.59
N ARG A 120 4.64 -8.53 -10.08
CA ARG A 120 3.40 -8.04 -9.45
C ARG A 120 3.72 -7.22 -8.20
N PRO A 121 3.01 -6.10 -8.00
CA PRO A 121 3.14 -5.34 -6.77
C PRO A 121 2.64 -6.15 -5.56
N GLY A 122 3.26 -5.92 -4.40
CA GLY A 122 2.96 -6.66 -3.18
C GLY A 122 2.12 -5.89 -2.17
N LEU A 123 1.36 -6.64 -1.35
CA LEU A 123 0.74 -6.14 -0.13
C LEU A 123 1.82 -5.77 0.89
N THR A 124 2.83 -6.63 1.03
CA THR A 124 4.08 -6.35 1.76
C THR A 124 5.28 -6.49 0.84
N GLY A 125 6.47 -6.06 1.29
CA GLY A 125 7.68 -6.14 0.48
C GLY A 125 8.95 -5.82 1.25
N TRP A 126 10.09 -6.14 0.65
CA TRP A 126 11.40 -5.97 1.27
C TRP A 126 11.68 -4.52 1.69
N ALA A 127 11.34 -3.54 0.84
CA ALA A 127 11.45 -2.13 1.19
C ALA A 127 10.57 -1.77 2.41
N GLN A 128 9.33 -2.25 2.43
CA GLN A 128 8.36 -1.93 3.49
C GLN A 128 8.81 -2.43 4.87
N ILE A 129 9.28 -3.68 4.98
CA ILE A 129 9.76 -4.24 6.26
C ILE A 129 11.08 -3.64 6.72
N ASN A 130 11.81 -2.95 5.84
CA ASN A 130 13.02 -2.19 6.19
C ASN A 130 12.74 -0.70 6.42
N GLY A 131 11.46 -0.31 6.61
CA GLY A 131 11.08 1.04 7.01
C GLY A 131 10.87 2.03 5.85
N TYR A 132 11.04 1.62 4.60
CA TYR A 132 10.84 2.47 3.43
C TYR A 132 9.37 2.45 2.96
N ARG A 133 8.47 2.89 3.86
CA ARG A 133 7.04 3.06 3.60
C ARG A 133 6.65 4.52 3.89
N GLY A 134 5.65 5.06 3.17
CA GLY A 134 5.18 6.45 3.37
C GLY A 134 6.19 7.49 2.87
N ASP A 135 6.35 8.58 3.64
CA ASP A 135 7.24 9.69 3.32
C ASP A 135 8.70 9.35 3.69
N THR A 136 9.33 8.58 2.83
CA THR A 136 10.71 8.11 3.00
C THR A 136 11.49 8.25 1.69
N SER A 137 12.82 8.05 1.71
CA SER A 137 13.65 8.11 0.52
C SER A 137 13.17 7.16 -0.58
N ILE A 138 12.63 7.71 -1.66
CA ILE A 138 12.17 6.95 -2.82
C ILE A 138 13.33 6.18 -3.47
N ARG A 139 14.51 6.79 -3.60
CA ARG A 139 15.69 6.14 -4.17
C ARG A 139 16.04 4.86 -3.39
N ARG A 140 16.14 4.96 -2.06
CA ARG A 140 16.40 3.78 -1.22
C ARG A 140 15.30 2.73 -1.32
N ARG A 141 14.03 3.16 -1.38
CA ARG A 141 12.91 2.23 -1.60
C ARG A 141 13.12 1.42 -2.87
N ILE A 142 13.48 2.08 -3.97
CA ILE A 142 13.72 1.43 -5.26
C ILE A 142 14.92 0.48 -5.19
N ASP A 143 16.00 0.85 -4.51
CA ASP A 143 17.15 -0.05 -4.32
C ASP A 143 16.73 -1.35 -3.60
N TYR A 144 15.90 -1.26 -2.56
CA TYR A 144 15.36 -2.44 -1.86
C TYR A 144 14.38 -3.24 -2.71
N ASP A 145 13.53 -2.57 -3.51
CA ASP A 145 12.61 -3.25 -4.44
C ASP A 145 13.38 -4.01 -5.52
N ILE A 146 14.43 -3.41 -6.08
CA ILE A 146 15.31 -4.05 -7.07
C ILE A 146 16.06 -5.22 -6.44
N TYR A 147 16.64 -5.04 -5.25
CA TYR A 147 17.31 -6.11 -4.53
C TYR A 147 16.39 -7.32 -4.35
N TYR A 148 15.13 -7.10 -3.97
CA TYR A 148 14.13 -8.17 -3.85
C TYR A 148 13.94 -8.91 -5.17
N ILE A 149 13.80 -8.18 -6.28
CA ILE A 149 13.56 -8.78 -7.60
C ILE A 149 14.76 -9.61 -8.06
N GLU A 150 15.97 -9.09 -7.90
CA GLU A 150 17.22 -9.73 -8.31
C GLU A 150 17.57 -10.97 -7.46
N ASN A 151 17.14 -10.99 -6.20
CA ASN A 151 17.44 -12.08 -5.25
C ASN A 151 16.19 -12.88 -4.88
N TRP A 152 15.16 -12.84 -5.69
CA TRP A 152 13.90 -13.51 -5.40
C TRP A 152 14.07 -15.02 -5.25
N THR A 153 13.54 -15.54 -4.18
CA THR A 153 13.32 -16.97 -3.93
C THR A 153 12.04 -17.13 -3.12
N MET A 154 11.42 -18.30 -3.19
CA MET A 154 10.26 -18.60 -2.35
C MET A 154 10.59 -18.49 -0.85
N GLY A 155 11.79 -18.90 -0.44
CA GLY A 155 12.26 -18.71 0.95
C GLY A 155 12.39 -17.26 1.35
N PHE A 156 12.73 -16.37 0.40
CA PHE A 156 12.78 -14.93 0.66
C PHE A 156 11.38 -14.35 0.86
N ASP A 157 10.38 -14.80 0.10
CA ASP A 157 8.98 -14.42 0.32
C ASP A 157 8.48 -14.84 1.70
N PHE A 158 8.73 -16.09 2.12
CA PHE A 158 8.38 -16.54 3.47
C PHE A 158 9.07 -15.71 4.56
N LYS A 159 10.36 -15.38 4.39
CA LYS A 159 11.08 -14.48 5.30
C LYS A 159 10.42 -13.11 5.39
N ILE A 160 10.03 -12.51 4.27
CA ILE A 160 9.36 -11.21 4.24
C ILE A 160 8.00 -11.28 4.94
N MET A 161 7.19 -12.31 4.66
CA MET A 161 5.89 -12.51 5.31
C MET A 161 6.05 -12.66 6.83
N PHE A 162 7.00 -13.47 7.28
CA PHE A 162 7.30 -13.64 8.71
C PHE A 162 7.69 -12.30 9.36
N LEU A 163 8.63 -11.57 8.76
CA LEU A 163 9.07 -10.27 9.27
C LEU A 163 7.96 -9.23 9.24
N THR A 164 7.01 -9.32 8.31
CA THR A 164 5.86 -8.41 8.25
C THR A 164 4.99 -8.53 9.51
N ILE A 165 4.78 -9.75 10.02
CA ILE A 165 3.98 -9.98 11.23
C ILE A 165 4.63 -9.28 12.43
N PHE A 166 5.95 -9.36 12.57
CA PHE A 166 6.66 -8.81 13.72
C PHE A 166 6.99 -7.32 13.58
N ARG A 167 7.41 -6.88 12.38
CA ARG A 167 7.81 -5.50 12.12
C ARG A 167 6.66 -4.62 11.65
N GLY A 168 5.60 -5.18 11.09
CA GLY A 168 4.42 -4.45 10.65
C GLY A 168 3.71 -3.72 11.79
N PHE A 169 3.74 -4.29 12.99
CA PHE A 169 3.21 -3.66 14.21
C PHE A 169 4.16 -2.62 14.85
N MET A 170 5.45 -2.61 14.47
CA MET A 170 6.49 -1.74 15.03
C MET A 170 6.90 -0.59 14.08
N ASN A 171 6.25 -0.46 12.93
CA ASN A 171 6.63 0.52 11.93
C ASN A 171 6.13 1.92 12.33
N GLU A 172 7.03 2.77 12.81
CA GLU A 172 6.78 4.17 13.14
C GLU A 172 6.34 5.02 11.92
N ASN A 173 6.57 4.52 10.70
CA ASN A 173 6.25 5.16 9.42
C ASN A 173 4.90 4.70 8.81
N ALA A 174 4.07 3.99 9.57
CA ALA A 174 2.71 3.62 9.18
C ALA A 174 1.71 4.70 9.65
N TYR A 175 1.62 5.81 8.92
CA TYR A 175 0.66 6.89 9.14
C TYR A 175 -0.13 7.23 7.87
#